data_2cd41ab6ce522bb3760ff41e78146473
#
_entry.id   2cd41ab6ce522bb3760ff41e78146473
#
_cell.length_a   1.000
_cell.length_b   1.000
_cell.length_c   1.000
_cell.angle_alpha   90.00
_cell.angle_beta   90.00
_cell.angle_gamma   90.00
#
_symmetry.space_group_name_H-M   'P 1'
#
loop_
_entity.id
_entity.type
_entity.pdbx_description
1 polymer ?
#
loop_
_entity_poly.entity_id
_entity_poly.type
_entity_poly.pdbx_seq_one_letter_code
_entity_poly.pdbx_strand_id
1 'polypeptide(L)'
;MIIAGPSGSGKTVFTRKLIEYSQKLIDPPPEKIVWCYGVYQKFFCELKNIEFHDGLPDLSMFDGSQRTLLIIDDLMHETDDRVSQIFTRESHHKSISVAYLTQKIFHKSKQSRTMSLNAHYLVLFKNVRDATQISHLATQMYPGKSKFLIDAYRDSTSTPYSYLFVDLKPITDEKIRVRSNIFPDETTYVYVPK
;
A
#
# COMPACT_ATOMS: atom_id res chain seq x y z
N MET A 1 -3.63 1.48 -2.86
CA MET A 1 -2.70 0.51 -2.22
C MET A 1 -2.50 0.89 -0.76
N ILE A 2 -2.46 -0.09 0.15
CA ILE A 2 -2.04 0.11 1.55
C ILE A 2 -0.72 -0.65 1.77
N ILE A 3 0.26 0.03 2.35
CA ILE A 3 1.61 -0.50 2.66
C ILE A 3 1.74 -0.52 4.19
N ALA A 4 1.59 -1.69 4.80
CA ALA A 4 1.47 -1.84 6.24
C ALA A 4 2.66 -2.57 6.88
N GLY A 5 3.17 -2.02 7.99
CA GLY A 5 4.22 -2.63 8.79
C GLY A 5 4.82 -1.67 9.81
N PRO A 6 5.50 -2.17 10.84
CA PRO A 6 6.11 -1.34 11.88
C PRO A 6 7.20 -0.41 11.33
N SER A 7 7.63 0.56 12.13
CA SER A 7 8.80 1.39 11.78
C SER A 7 10.01 0.51 11.53
N GLY A 8 10.81 0.86 10.50
CA GLY A 8 11.99 0.08 10.10
C GLY A 8 11.70 -1.23 9.35
N SER A 9 10.45 -1.55 9.01
CA SER A 9 10.11 -2.80 8.31
C SER A 9 10.44 -2.80 6.81
N GLY A 10 10.72 -1.65 6.20
CA GLY A 10 11.03 -1.55 4.76
C GLY A 10 9.99 -0.81 3.93
N LYS A 11 8.92 -0.26 4.52
CA LYS A 11 7.86 0.48 3.78
C LYS A 11 8.42 1.55 2.86
N THR A 12 9.29 2.42 3.38
CA THR A 12 9.91 3.50 2.61
C THR A 12 10.80 2.97 1.47
N VAL A 13 11.55 1.89 1.71
CA VAL A 13 12.37 1.24 0.67
C VAL A 13 11.48 0.68 -0.45
N PHE A 14 10.40 -0.01 -0.10
CA PHE A 14 9.41 -0.50 -1.06
C PHE A 14 8.81 0.66 -1.86
N THR A 15 8.45 1.77 -1.21
CA THR A 15 7.85 2.93 -1.87
C THR A 15 8.83 3.60 -2.84
N ARG A 16 10.12 3.70 -2.49
CA ARG A 16 11.17 4.18 -3.41
C ARG A 16 11.28 3.29 -4.64
N LYS A 17 11.30 1.95 -4.48
CA LYS A 17 11.27 1.01 -5.60
C LYS A 17 9.98 1.13 -6.43
N LEU A 18 8.83 1.30 -5.79
CA LEU A 18 7.56 1.51 -6.49
C LEU A 18 7.60 2.77 -7.38
N ILE A 19 8.21 3.84 -6.92
CA ILE A 19 8.42 5.06 -7.71
C ILE A 19 9.38 4.79 -8.88
N GLU A 20 10.51 4.17 -8.61
CA GLU A 20 11.52 3.84 -9.62
C GLU A 20 10.94 3.01 -10.77
N TYR A 21 10.11 2.02 -10.43
CA TYR A 21 9.48 1.14 -11.41
C TYR A 21 8.05 1.55 -11.78
N SER A 22 7.58 2.75 -11.39
CA SER A 22 6.19 3.18 -11.57
C SER A 22 5.72 3.12 -13.02
N GLN A 23 6.59 3.46 -13.97
CA GLN A 23 6.31 3.42 -15.42
C GLN A 23 6.09 1.99 -15.96
N LYS A 24 6.54 0.95 -15.23
CA LYS A 24 6.40 -0.46 -15.64
C LYS A 24 5.33 -1.19 -14.85
N LEU A 25 5.07 -0.75 -13.60
CA LEU A 25 4.19 -1.46 -12.66
C LEU A 25 2.78 -0.89 -12.58
N ILE A 26 2.61 0.38 -12.94
CA ILE A 26 1.33 1.09 -12.84
C ILE A 26 0.81 1.34 -14.26
N ASP A 27 -0.39 0.84 -14.53
CA ASP A 27 -1.06 1.02 -15.83
C ASP A 27 -2.43 1.68 -15.62
N PRO A 28 -2.67 2.85 -16.23
CA PRO A 28 -1.70 3.70 -16.92
C PRO A 28 -0.67 4.32 -15.96
N PRO A 29 0.57 4.60 -16.44
CA PRO A 29 1.65 5.10 -15.58
C PRO A 29 1.36 6.52 -15.09
N PRO A 30 1.83 6.88 -13.87
CA PRO A 30 1.66 8.23 -13.33
C PRO A 30 2.53 9.23 -14.10
N GLU A 31 1.97 10.43 -14.28
CA GLU A 31 2.65 11.59 -14.89
C GLU A 31 3.22 12.52 -13.81
N LYS A 32 2.60 12.48 -12.61
CA LYS A 32 3.00 13.27 -11.45
C LYS A 32 3.10 12.37 -10.22
N ILE A 33 4.09 12.63 -9.37
CA ILE A 33 4.25 11.93 -8.08
C ILE A 33 4.27 12.99 -6.98
N VAL A 34 3.39 12.83 -5.99
CA VAL A 34 3.30 13.70 -4.82
C VAL A 34 3.50 12.85 -3.58
N TRP A 35 4.45 13.23 -2.72
CA TRP A 35 4.74 12.55 -1.46
C TRP A 35 4.37 13.47 -0.29
N CYS A 36 3.32 13.08 0.43
CA CYS A 36 2.83 13.74 1.62
C CYS A 36 3.49 13.11 2.85
N TYR A 37 4.08 13.93 3.71
CA TYR A 37 4.80 13.46 4.89
C TYR A 37 4.39 14.24 6.14
N GLY A 38 4.46 13.60 7.30
CA GLY A 38 4.31 14.26 8.60
C GLY A 38 5.64 14.69 9.20
N VAL A 39 6.76 14.02 8.82
CA VAL A 39 8.10 14.34 9.28
C VAL A 39 9.06 14.27 8.10
N TYR A 40 9.77 15.40 7.86
CA TYR A 40 10.78 15.48 6.80
C TYR A 40 11.89 14.47 7.00
N GLN A 41 12.28 13.77 5.94
CA GLN A 41 13.37 12.78 5.96
C GLN A 41 14.50 13.20 5.01
N LYS A 42 15.76 13.05 5.45
CA LYS A 42 16.92 13.51 4.68
C LYS A 42 17.03 12.93 3.27
N PHE A 43 16.58 11.69 3.06
CA PHE A 43 16.63 11.05 1.74
C PHE A 43 15.72 11.68 0.70
N PHE A 44 14.76 12.54 1.09
CA PHE A 44 13.90 13.24 0.11
C PHE A 44 14.71 14.07 -0.89
N CYS A 45 15.86 14.64 -0.45
CA CYS A 45 16.77 15.37 -1.34
C CYS A 45 17.38 14.50 -2.47
N GLU A 46 17.40 13.19 -2.31
CA GLU A 46 17.96 12.25 -3.29
C GLU A 46 16.95 11.90 -4.40
N LEU A 47 15.66 12.11 -4.14
CA LEU A 47 14.59 11.75 -5.06
C LEU A 47 14.30 12.90 -6.03
N LYS A 48 14.34 12.60 -7.32
CA LYS A 48 14.07 13.58 -8.39
C LYS A 48 12.65 13.41 -8.92
N ASN A 49 12.08 14.50 -9.42
CA ASN A 49 10.75 14.53 -10.05
C ASN A 49 9.60 14.11 -9.11
N ILE A 50 9.75 14.39 -7.82
CA ILE A 50 8.73 14.17 -6.80
C ILE A 50 8.42 15.50 -6.14
N GLU A 51 7.14 15.82 -6.04
CA GLU A 51 6.66 16.96 -5.26
C GLU A 51 6.43 16.51 -3.82
N PHE A 52 7.11 17.17 -2.87
CA PHE A 52 6.99 16.88 -1.44
C PHE A 52 6.05 17.88 -0.79
N HIS A 53 5.11 17.39 0.02
CA HIS A 53 4.12 18.19 0.71
C HIS A 53 4.07 17.84 2.19
N ASP A 54 4.19 18.87 3.04
CA ASP A 54 4.01 18.72 4.49
C ASP A 54 2.51 18.61 4.81
N GLY A 55 2.11 17.49 5.40
CA GLY A 55 0.70 17.16 5.59
C GLY A 55 -0.02 16.75 4.29
N LEU A 56 -1.35 16.71 4.33
CA LEU A 56 -2.17 16.45 3.15
C LEU A 56 -2.41 17.73 2.35
N PRO A 57 -2.20 17.69 1.03
CA PRO A 57 -2.49 18.83 0.15
C PRO A 57 -4.00 19.10 0.08
N ASP A 58 -4.35 20.30 -0.37
CA ASP A 58 -5.73 20.56 -0.77
C ASP A 58 -6.05 19.72 -2.02
N LEU A 59 -7.12 18.95 -1.94
CA LEU A 59 -7.55 18.09 -3.04
C LEU A 59 -8.03 18.88 -4.27
N SER A 60 -8.33 20.16 -4.13
CA SER A 60 -8.62 21.05 -5.26
C SER A 60 -7.42 21.24 -6.21
N MET A 61 -6.20 20.98 -5.75
CA MET A 61 -4.99 21.00 -6.58
C MET A 61 -4.97 19.89 -7.64
N PHE A 62 -5.79 18.87 -7.49
CA PHE A 62 -5.91 17.76 -8.44
C PHE A 62 -7.19 17.96 -9.26
N ASP A 63 -7.04 18.38 -10.49
CA ASP A 63 -8.15 18.63 -11.43
C ASP A 63 -8.47 17.41 -12.32
N GLY A 64 -7.71 16.32 -12.18
CA GLY A 64 -7.86 15.11 -12.97
C GLY A 64 -7.18 15.15 -14.35
N SER A 65 -6.53 16.25 -14.72
CA SER A 65 -5.82 16.41 -16.00
C SER A 65 -4.55 15.55 -16.09
N GLN A 66 -3.94 15.26 -14.93
CA GLN A 66 -2.71 14.47 -14.83
C GLN A 66 -2.92 13.25 -13.94
N ARG A 67 -2.45 12.09 -14.39
CA ARG A 67 -2.43 10.88 -13.56
C ARG A 67 -1.41 11.04 -12.45
N THR A 68 -1.89 11.10 -11.21
CA THR A 68 -1.04 11.37 -10.05
C THR A 68 -0.89 10.13 -9.17
N LEU A 69 0.35 9.78 -8.81
CA LEU A 69 0.63 8.86 -7.70
C LEU A 69 0.79 9.68 -6.42
N LEU A 70 -0.19 9.58 -5.54
CA LEU A 70 -0.20 10.24 -4.23
C LEU A 70 0.31 9.27 -3.17
N ILE A 71 1.45 9.57 -2.58
CA ILE A 71 2.04 8.81 -1.48
C ILE A 71 1.71 9.54 -0.18
N ILE A 72 1.12 8.84 0.78
CA ILE A 72 0.75 9.38 2.09
C ILE A 72 1.56 8.61 3.14
N ASP A 73 2.53 9.28 3.77
CA ASP A 73 3.48 8.67 4.69
C ASP A 73 3.25 9.16 6.12
N ASP A 74 2.78 8.24 6.97
CA ASP A 74 2.63 8.38 8.43
C ASP A 74 1.87 9.64 8.92
N LEU A 75 0.83 10.04 8.21
CA LEU A 75 -0.03 11.15 8.60
C LEU A 75 -1.16 10.70 9.55
N MET A 76 -0.84 9.93 10.60
CA MET A 76 -1.82 9.22 11.43
C MET A 76 -2.73 10.12 12.29
N HIS A 77 -2.40 11.39 12.50
CA HIS A 77 -3.11 12.25 13.44
C HIS A 77 -4.08 13.26 12.81
N GLU A 78 -4.00 13.52 11.51
CA GLU A 78 -4.76 14.60 10.88
C GLU A 78 -5.88 14.13 9.94
N THR A 79 -6.09 12.81 9.73
CA THR A 79 -6.44 12.47 8.36
C THR A 79 -7.49 11.39 8.16
N ASP A 80 -8.05 10.80 9.19
CA ASP A 80 -8.95 9.67 8.97
C ASP A 80 -10.06 9.98 7.96
N ASP A 81 -10.73 11.13 8.06
CA ASP A 81 -11.83 11.48 7.15
C ASP A 81 -11.32 11.92 5.75
N ARG A 82 -10.30 12.77 5.68
CA ARG A 82 -9.76 13.27 4.40
C ARG A 82 -9.10 12.16 3.59
N VAL A 83 -8.28 11.33 4.23
CA VAL A 83 -7.66 10.16 3.57
C VAL A 83 -8.72 9.17 3.11
N SER A 84 -9.74 8.91 3.94
CA SER A 84 -10.86 8.05 3.57
C SER A 84 -11.63 8.58 2.35
N GLN A 85 -11.84 9.90 2.24
CA GLN A 85 -12.45 10.53 1.06
C GLN A 85 -11.61 10.33 -0.21
N ILE A 86 -10.28 10.44 -0.09
CA ILE A 86 -9.37 10.18 -1.22
C ILE A 86 -9.54 8.73 -1.72
N PHE A 87 -9.59 7.76 -0.81
CA PHE A 87 -9.76 6.34 -1.17
C PHE A 87 -11.12 6.01 -1.79
N THR A 88 -12.17 6.77 -1.47
CA THR A 88 -13.54 6.42 -1.87
C THR A 88 -14.08 7.22 -3.05
N ARG A 89 -13.78 8.51 -3.11
CA ARG A 89 -14.36 9.44 -4.09
C ARG A 89 -13.34 10.03 -5.03
N GLU A 90 -12.31 10.66 -4.46
CA GLU A 90 -11.42 11.53 -5.21
C GLU A 90 -10.49 10.74 -6.15
N SER A 91 -10.06 9.53 -5.74
CA SER A 91 -9.18 8.69 -6.57
C SER A 91 -9.78 8.35 -7.93
N HIS A 92 -11.09 8.10 -8.00
CA HIS A 92 -11.78 7.78 -9.25
C HIS A 92 -12.03 9.00 -10.14
N HIS A 93 -12.38 10.14 -9.53
CA HIS A 93 -12.75 11.35 -10.28
C HIS A 93 -11.54 12.18 -10.71
N LYS A 94 -10.42 12.07 -10.01
CA LYS A 94 -9.24 12.94 -10.21
C LYS A 94 -8.00 12.21 -10.71
N SER A 95 -8.15 11.01 -11.24
CA SER A 95 -7.04 10.19 -11.78
C SER A 95 -5.89 10.01 -10.77
N ILE A 96 -6.23 9.80 -9.48
CA ILE A 96 -5.26 9.67 -8.39
C ILE A 96 -5.10 8.20 -8.01
N SER A 97 -3.88 7.68 -8.10
CA SER A 97 -3.48 6.42 -7.50
C SER A 97 -2.87 6.67 -6.12
N VAL A 98 -3.40 6.03 -5.08
CA VAL A 98 -2.96 6.27 -3.70
C VAL A 98 -2.08 5.14 -3.19
N ALA A 99 -0.92 5.47 -2.63
CA ALA A 99 -0.07 4.59 -1.83
C ALA A 99 -0.02 5.11 -0.38
N TYR A 100 -0.72 4.43 0.52
CA TYR A 100 -0.84 4.80 1.92
C TYR A 100 0.08 3.95 2.80
N LEU A 101 1.06 4.58 3.42
CA LEU A 101 1.99 3.93 4.35
C LEU A 101 1.42 4.03 5.77
N THR A 102 1.31 2.88 6.43
CA THR A 102 0.73 2.82 7.78
C THR A 102 1.46 1.78 8.63
N GLN A 103 1.34 1.90 9.95
CA GLN A 103 1.88 0.90 10.88
C GLN A 103 0.93 -0.28 11.08
N LYS A 104 -0.37 -0.11 10.80
CA LYS A 104 -1.41 -1.14 11.00
C LYS A 104 -2.31 -1.23 9.78
N ILE A 105 -2.71 -2.45 9.42
CA ILE A 105 -3.68 -2.70 8.34
C ILE A 105 -5.07 -2.20 8.75
N PHE A 106 -5.45 -2.50 10.00
CA PHE A 106 -6.75 -2.18 10.56
C PHE A 106 -6.58 -1.30 11.80
N HIS A 107 -7.09 -0.09 11.75
CA HIS A 107 -7.31 0.75 12.92
C HIS A 107 -8.76 0.58 13.41
N LYS A 108 -9.03 0.92 14.65
CA LYS A 108 -10.40 0.81 15.23
C LYS A 108 -11.38 1.89 14.74
N SER A 109 -11.01 2.67 13.74
CA SER A 109 -11.88 3.72 13.19
C SER A 109 -12.76 3.20 12.06
N LYS A 110 -13.94 3.81 11.88
CA LYS A 110 -14.83 3.54 10.74
C LYS A 110 -14.14 3.86 9.41
N GLN A 111 -13.35 4.91 9.38
CA GLN A 111 -12.62 5.40 8.23
C GLN A 111 -11.54 4.40 7.76
N SER A 112 -10.79 3.86 8.72
CA SER A 112 -9.79 2.83 8.41
C SER A 112 -10.40 1.56 7.82
N ARG A 113 -11.59 1.16 8.32
CA ARG A 113 -12.35 0.05 7.72
C ARG A 113 -12.75 0.38 6.28
N THR A 114 -13.24 1.59 6.03
CA THR A 114 -13.60 2.05 4.69
C THR A 114 -12.41 2.03 3.75
N MET A 115 -11.24 2.55 4.18
CA MET A 115 -10.01 2.52 3.39
C MET A 115 -9.56 1.10 3.05
N SER A 116 -9.59 0.20 4.04
CA SER A 116 -9.20 -1.20 3.86
C SER A 116 -10.10 -1.93 2.85
N LEU A 117 -11.41 -1.67 2.88
CA LEU A 117 -12.38 -2.28 1.96
C LEU A 117 -12.26 -1.72 0.52
N ASN A 118 -11.75 -0.50 0.35
CA ASN A 118 -11.54 0.13 -0.97
C ASN A 118 -10.10 -0.02 -1.49
N ALA A 119 -9.22 -0.66 -0.73
CA ALA A 119 -7.85 -0.90 -1.18
C ALA A 119 -7.81 -2.02 -2.22
N HIS A 120 -7.24 -1.74 -3.39
CA HIS A 120 -7.01 -2.76 -4.43
C HIS A 120 -5.80 -3.65 -4.14
N TYR A 121 -4.83 -3.15 -3.36
CA TYR A 121 -3.59 -3.85 -3.07
C TYR A 121 -3.19 -3.67 -1.62
N LEU A 122 -2.68 -4.74 -1.00
CA LEU A 122 -2.03 -4.70 0.30
C LEU A 122 -0.58 -5.15 0.17
N VAL A 123 0.32 -4.42 0.80
CA VAL A 123 1.73 -4.79 0.99
C VAL A 123 1.97 -4.95 2.49
N LEU A 124 2.26 -6.17 2.91
CA LEU A 124 2.28 -6.54 4.32
C LEU A 124 3.69 -6.94 4.74
N PHE A 125 4.31 -6.08 5.53
CA PHE A 125 5.61 -6.35 6.14
C PHE A 125 5.46 -7.10 7.46
N LYS A 126 6.53 -7.77 7.90
CA LYS A 126 6.56 -8.51 9.16
C LYS A 126 6.22 -7.61 10.34
N ASN A 127 5.17 -7.98 11.07
CA ASN A 127 4.78 -7.35 12.33
C ASN A 127 4.66 -8.40 13.44
N VAL A 128 5.68 -8.49 14.27
CA VAL A 128 5.76 -9.49 15.35
C VAL A 128 4.77 -9.19 16.49
N ARG A 129 4.40 -7.91 16.66
CA ARG A 129 3.54 -7.47 17.77
C ARG A 129 2.04 -7.62 17.48
N ASP A 130 1.66 -7.73 16.22
CA ASP A 130 0.24 -7.71 15.82
C ASP A 130 -0.06 -8.75 14.73
N ALA A 131 0.18 -10.02 15.07
CA ALA A 131 -0.15 -11.13 14.18
C ALA A 131 -1.66 -11.34 14.02
N THR A 132 -2.47 -10.77 14.91
CA THR A 132 -3.95 -10.89 14.86
C THR A 132 -4.54 -10.22 13.63
N GLN A 133 -3.96 -9.12 13.14
CA GLN A 133 -4.41 -8.46 11.90
C GLN A 133 -4.32 -9.39 10.70
N ILE A 134 -3.24 -10.17 10.60
CA ILE A 134 -3.08 -11.16 9.52
C ILE A 134 -4.11 -12.28 9.64
N SER A 135 -4.38 -12.76 10.85
CA SER A 135 -5.40 -13.78 11.09
C SER A 135 -6.80 -13.29 10.72
N HIS A 136 -7.13 -12.04 11.02
CA HIS A 136 -8.40 -11.42 10.60
C HIS A 136 -8.50 -11.31 9.08
N LEU A 137 -7.47 -10.79 8.42
CA LEU A 137 -7.44 -10.70 6.95
C LEU A 137 -7.58 -12.07 6.31
N ALA A 138 -6.84 -13.07 6.82
CA ALA A 138 -6.88 -14.43 6.32
C ALA A 138 -8.28 -15.07 6.43
N THR A 139 -8.96 -14.83 7.55
CA THR A 139 -10.34 -15.32 7.75
C THR A 139 -11.34 -14.63 6.83
N GLN A 140 -11.16 -13.34 6.56
CA GLN A 140 -12.01 -12.59 5.64
C GLN A 140 -11.82 -13.02 4.18
N MET A 141 -10.58 -13.22 3.75
CA MET A 141 -10.27 -13.57 2.36
C MET A 141 -10.50 -15.06 2.05
N TYR A 142 -10.14 -15.94 3.00
CA TYR A 142 -10.16 -17.38 2.83
C TYR A 142 -10.89 -18.06 4.01
N PRO A 143 -12.22 -17.91 4.11
CA PRO A 143 -13.00 -18.57 5.16
C PRO A 143 -12.82 -20.10 5.07
N GLY A 144 -12.48 -20.72 6.20
CA GLY A 144 -12.17 -22.16 6.28
C GLY A 144 -10.77 -22.57 5.79
N LYS A 145 -10.03 -21.67 5.10
CA LYS A 145 -8.66 -21.89 4.62
C LYS A 145 -7.69 -20.78 5.06
N SER A 146 -7.97 -20.09 6.16
CA SER A 146 -7.18 -18.96 6.64
C SER A 146 -5.69 -19.28 6.88
N LYS A 147 -5.37 -20.55 7.20
CA LYS A 147 -4.00 -21.03 7.37
C LYS A 147 -3.14 -20.76 6.13
N PHE A 148 -3.72 -20.87 4.93
CA PHE A 148 -3.00 -20.59 3.68
C PHE A 148 -2.36 -19.20 3.67
N LEU A 149 -3.14 -18.14 3.94
CA LEU A 149 -2.61 -16.77 3.91
C LEU A 149 -1.63 -16.50 5.06
N ILE A 150 -1.85 -17.12 6.22
CA ILE A 150 -0.94 -17.03 7.38
C ILE A 150 0.41 -17.64 7.04
N ASP A 151 0.43 -18.82 6.41
CA ASP A 151 1.65 -19.52 6.03
C ASP A 151 2.38 -18.76 4.89
N ALA A 152 1.65 -18.25 3.89
CA ALA A 152 2.19 -17.38 2.85
C ALA A 152 2.84 -16.11 3.42
N TYR A 153 2.18 -15.48 4.40
CA TYR A 153 2.74 -14.30 5.08
C TYR A 153 4.02 -14.64 5.85
N ARG A 154 4.06 -15.73 6.58
CA ARG A 154 5.25 -16.16 7.33
C ARG A 154 6.43 -16.43 6.41
N ASP A 155 6.19 -17.11 5.30
CA ASP A 155 7.20 -17.43 4.31
C ASP A 155 7.72 -16.17 3.61
N SER A 156 6.81 -15.37 3.05
CA SER A 156 7.17 -14.14 2.32
C SER A 156 7.84 -13.06 3.17
N THR A 157 7.67 -13.10 4.50
CA THR A 157 8.27 -12.16 5.44
C THR A 157 9.37 -12.79 6.30
N SER A 158 9.94 -13.91 5.86
CA SER A 158 10.99 -14.65 6.59
C SER A 158 12.32 -13.91 6.63
N THR A 159 12.63 -13.16 5.59
CA THR A 159 13.85 -12.35 5.50
C THR A 159 13.58 -10.87 5.87
N PRO A 160 14.59 -10.11 6.32
CA PRO A 160 14.44 -8.67 6.58
C PRO A 160 13.96 -7.91 5.35
N TYR A 161 13.05 -6.96 5.55
CA TYR A 161 12.48 -6.08 4.52
C TYR A 161 11.64 -6.76 3.43
N SER A 162 11.45 -8.07 3.50
CA SER A 162 10.56 -8.79 2.60
C SER A 162 9.08 -8.60 3.00
N TYR A 163 8.17 -8.87 2.07
CA TYR A 163 6.77 -8.54 2.20
C TYR A 163 5.88 -9.55 1.50
N LEU A 164 4.62 -9.63 1.94
CA LEU A 164 3.53 -10.25 1.20
C LEU A 164 2.78 -9.18 0.40
N PHE A 165 2.57 -9.42 -0.88
CA PHE A 165 1.71 -8.62 -1.75
C PHE A 165 0.39 -9.34 -1.98
N VAL A 166 -0.73 -8.66 -1.74
CA VAL A 166 -2.08 -9.20 -1.95
C VAL A 166 -2.82 -8.30 -2.92
N ASP A 167 -3.29 -8.86 -4.02
CA ASP A 167 -4.13 -8.21 -5.00
C ASP A 167 -5.62 -8.47 -4.69
N LEU A 168 -6.34 -7.43 -4.33
CA LEU A 168 -7.74 -7.50 -3.92
C LEU A 168 -8.73 -7.15 -5.05
N LYS A 169 -8.23 -6.90 -6.26
CA LYS A 169 -9.12 -6.63 -7.40
C LYS A 169 -10.01 -7.83 -7.70
N PRO A 170 -11.31 -7.63 -7.94
CA PRO A 170 -12.24 -8.72 -8.25
C PRO A 170 -11.88 -9.49 -9.53
N ILE A 171 -11.24 -8.82 -10.49
CA ILE A 171 -10.86 -9.40 -11.78
C ILE A 171 -9.58 -10.25 -11.74
N THR A 172 -8.82 -10.19 -10.63
CA THR A 172 -7.56 -10.91 -10.50
C THR A 172 -7.79 -12.41 -10.28
N ASP A 173 -7.13 -13.25 -11.08
CA ASP A 173 -7.16 -14.70 -10.90
C ASP A 173 -6.66 -15.08 -9.49
N GLU A 174 -7.39 -15.99 -8.83
CA GLU A 174 -7.05 -16.47 -7.49
C GLU A 174 -5.64 -17.08 -7.40
N LYS A 175 -5.17 -17.67 -8.50
CA LYS A 175 -3.83 -18.30 -8.56
C LYS A 175 -2.68 -17.30 -8.47
N ILE A 176 -2.91 -16.02 -8.80
CA ILE A 176 -1.87 -14.98 -8.80
C ILE A 176 -2.17 -13.86 -7.79
N ARG A 177 -3.20 -14.03 -6.96
CA ARG A 177 -3.64 -13.00 -6.01
C ARG A 177 -2.63 -12.74 -4.89
N VAL A 178 -1.95 -13.75 -4.41
CA VAL A 178 -1.01 -13.69 -3.27
C VAL A 178 0.41 -13.92 -3.77
N ARG A 179 1.27 -12.90 -3.65
CA ARG A 179 2.62 -12.90 -4.23
C ARG A 179 3.65 -12.28 -3.28
N SER A 180 4.93 -12.48 -3.59
CA SER A 180 6.04 -11.69 -3.05
C SER A 180 6.99 -11.30 -4.18
N ASN A 181 7.88 -10.32 -3.94
CA ASN A 181 8.90 -9.88 -4.90
C ASN A 181 8.27 -9.44 -6.23
N ILE A 182 7.49 -8.35 -6.20
CA ILE A 182 6.74 -7.89 -7.38
C ILE A 182 7.54 -7.01 -8.34
N PHE A 183 8.76 -6.63 -8.00
CA PHE A 183 9.56 -5.74 -8.83
C PHE A 183 10.23 -6.46 -10.01
N PRO A 184 10.45 -5.77 -11.15
CA PRO A 184 10.97 -6.41 -12.36
C PRO A 184 12.37 -7.01 -12.24
N ASP A 185 13.15 -6.56 -11.26
CA ASP A 185 14.50 -7.07 -10.93
C ASP A 185 14.50 -8.26 -9.99
N GLU A 186 13.33 -8.74 -9.58
CA GLU A 186 13.18 -9.81 -8.60
C GLU A 186 12.45 -11.03 -9.20
N THR A 187 12.71 -12.22 -8.66
CA THR A 187 11.90 -13.41 -8.98
C THR A 187 10.61 -13.37 -8.16
N THR A 188 9.48 -13.23 -8.83
CA THR A 188 8.17 -13.22 -8.18
C THR A 188 7.79 -14.63 -7.74
N TYR A 189 7.44 -14.79 -6.46
CA TYR A 189 6.85 -16.01 -5.93
C TYR A 189 5.34 -15.84 -5.82
N VAL A 190 4.61 -16.86 -6.23
CA VAL A 190 3.15 -16.91 -6.18
C VAL A 190 2.71 -18.00 -5.21
N TYR A 191 1.84 -17.63 -4.27
CA TYR A 191 1.27 -18.54 -3.29
C TYR A 191 -0.12 -18.98 -3.73
N VAL A 192 -0.37 -20.28 -3.74
CA VAL A 192 -1.67 -20.86 -4.13
C VAL A 192 -2.22 -21.75 -3.02
N PRO A 193 -3.55 -21.70 -2.73
CA PRO A 193 -4.15 -22.63 -1.78
C PRO A 193 -4.05 -24.07 -2.30
N LYS A 194 -3.75 -24.97 -1.37
CA LYS A 194 -3.83 -26.44 -1.63
C LYS A 194 -5.27 -26.92 -1.50
#